data_6e572307603de0f6f386d131a798870a
#
_entry.id   6e572307603de0f6f386d131a798870a
#
_cell.length_a   1.000
_cell.length_b   1.000
_cell.length_c   1.000
_cell.angle_alpha   90.00
_cell.angle_beta   90.00
_cell.angle_gamma   90.00
#
_symmetry.space_group_name_H-M   'P 1'
#
loop_
_entity.id
_entity.type
_entity.pdbx_description
1 polymer ?
#
loop_
_entity_poly.entity_id
_entity_poly.type
_entity_poly.pdbx_seq_one_letter_code
_entity_poly.pdbx_strand_id
1 'polypeptide(L)'
;MKSRRLLFALLFVWLPGALGQYKAAMPGYRYEFPRDHFNHPEFQTEWWYTTGNLIAADGHQYGFELTFFRQGMDRDPSKKEPWDIQDLYVANLALSDLDGGKFYHMERTNRAGPGLAGIDEKQKRIWNGNWEIRWNGEVETLTVADERFSLSFTLGSEKPPVIHGENGVSQKAAGPGHASHYISFTRLQTRGTIGMAGKPVEVRGTSWMDHEFFTHSMGEGQVGWDWLSVQLEDDTELMLYQLRRKDGSADPFSSGTYVDAQGNSVHLTAADFRLVSTGETWTSGVTGAKYPVSWSMEIPKLGLKLAATTNPPTTSE
;
A
#
# COMPACT_ATOMS: atom_id res chain seq x y z
N MET A 1 -55.64 33.05 13.36
CA MET A 1 -54.86 31.82 13.62
C MET A 1 -53.40 32.11 13.33
N LYS A 2 -52.55 32.31 14.37
CA LYS A 2 -51.12 32.61 14.21
C LYS A 2 -50.34 31.32 14.39
N SER A 3 -49.75 30.80 13.32
CA SER A 3 -48.88 29.64 13.30
C SER A 3 -47.53 29.97 13.95
N ARG A 4 -47.24 29.38 15.11
CA ARG A 4 -45.93 29.42 15.76
C ARG A 4 -45.02 28.37 15.09
N ARG A 5 -44.02 28.84 14.36
CA ARG A 5 -42.91 27.98 13.91
C ARG A 5 -41.95 27.77 15.09
N LEU A 6 -41.88 26.55 15.60
CA LEU A 6 -40.81 26.12 16.50
C LEU A 6 -39.50 25.94 15.68
N LEU A 7 -38.51 26.80 15.95
CA LEU A 7 -37.15 26.56 15.53
C LEU A 7 -36.56 25.53 16.49
N PHE A 8 -36.29 24.33 16.00
CA PHE A 8 -35.39 23.39 16.67
C PHE A 8 -33.95 23.82 16.39
N ALA A 9 -33.32 24.45 17.38
CA ALA A 9 -31.85 24.62 17.40
C ALA A 9 -31.23 23.27 17.75
N LEU A 10 -30.64 22.58 16.75
CA LEU A 10 -29.76 21.46 16.98
C LEU A 10 -28.50 22.00 17.63
N LEU A 11 -28.40 21.85 18.94
CA LEU A 11 -27.17 21.99 19.70
C LEU A 11 -26.27 20.80 19.29
N PHE A 12 -25.29 21.07 18.41
CA PHE A 12 -24.17 20.19 18.24
C PHE A 12 -23.35 20.22 19.55
N VAL A 13 -23.60 19.26 20.42
CA VAL A 13 -22.70 18.97 21.54
C VAL A 13 -21.41 18.41 20.96
N TRP A 14 -20.41 19.26 20.87
CA TRP A 14 -19.04 18.85 20.62
C TRP A 14 -18.61 18.00 21.80
N LEU A 15 -18.61 16.67 21.64
CA LEU A 15 -17.99 15.74 22.59
C LEU A 15 -16.47 15.79 22.34
N PRO A 16 -15.67 16.32 23.26
CA PRO A 16 -14.20 16.28 23.15
C PRO A 16 -13.72 14.90 23.59
N GLY A 17 -14.01 13.85 22.82
CA GLY A 17 -13.70 12.47 23.19
C GLY A 17 -13.00 11.65 22.10
N ALA A 18 -12.91 12.13 20.87
CA ALA A 18 -12.37 11.34 19.77
C ALA A 18 -10.90 11.64 19.41
N LEU A 19 -10.28 12.69 19.97
CA LEU A 19 -8.93 13.12 19.63
C LEU A 19 -7.80 12.43 20.43
N GLY A 20 -8.12 11.42 21.25
CA GLY A 20 -7.12 10.73 22.07
C GLY A 20 -7.01 9.21 21.86
N GLN A 21 -7.75 8.66 20.90
CA GLN A 21 -7.86 7.21 20.75
C GLN A 21 -6.64 6.59 20.02
N TYR A 22 -6.00 7.29 19.12
CA TYR A 22 -4.88 6.82 18.32
C TYR A 22 -3.72 7.80 18.36
N LYS A 23 -2.49 7.26 18.22
CA LYS A 23 -1.27 8.06 18.14
C LYS A 23 -1.11 8.65 16.75
N ALA A 24 -0.52 9.84 16.68
CA ALA A 24 -0.04 10.42 15.43
C ALA A 24 1.37 9.89 15.10
N ALA A 25 1.69 9.73 13.82
CA ALA A 25 3.04 9.43 13.38
C ALA A 25 3.93 10.66 13.59
N MET A 26 4.97 10.50 14.42
CA MET A 26 5.85 11.58 14.83
C MET A 26 7.32 11.20 14.62
N PRO A 27 8.21 12.16 14.35
CA PRO A 27 9.64 11.91 14.27
C PRO A 27 10.23 11.22 15.51
N GLY A 28 11.26 10.39 15.30
CA GLY A 28 11.97 9.71 16.37
C GLY A 28 11.48 8.30 16.69
N TYR A 29 10.59 7.74 15.89
CA TYR A 29 10.22 6.33 15.98
C TYR A 29 11.44 5.46 15.71
N ARG A 30 11.62 4.43 16.54
CA ARG A 30 12.72 3.46 16.40
C ARG A 30 12.18 2.17 15.82
N TYR A 31 12.56 1.89 14.59
CA TYR A 31 12.21 0.67 13.91
C TYR A 31 13.02 -0.51 14.45
N GLU A 32 12.35 -1.61 14.72
CA GLU A 32 12.93 -2.85 15.23
C GLU A 32 12.32 -4.05 14.51
N PHE A 33 13.13 -4.82 13.80
CA PHE A 33 12.68 -6.06 13.17
C PHE A 33 13.03 -7.26 14.03
N PRO A 34 12.14 -8.27 14.14
CA PRO A 34 10.92 -8.48 13.32
C PRO A 34 9.65 -7.81 13.84
N ARG A 35 9.66 -7.04 14.94
CA ARG A 35 8.45 -6.41 15.50
C ARG A 35 7.69 -5.60 14.46
N ASP A 36 8.38 -4.75 13.71
CA ASP A 36 7.79 -3.81 12.78
C ASP A 36 7.45 -4.43 11.41
N HIS A 37 7.36 -5.76 11.32
CA HIS A 37 6.61 -6.45 10.28
C HIS A 37 5.12 -6.56 10.61
N PHE A 38 4.74 -6.38 11.89
CA PHE A 38 3.40 -6.71 12.41
C PHE A 38 2.63 -5.47 12.86
N ASN A 39 1.60 -5.72 13.66
CA ASN A 39 0.57 -4.77 14.02
C ASN A 39 1.04 -3.61 14.90
N HIS A 40 0.62 -2.40 14.54
CA HIS A 40 0.79 -1.17 15.32
C HIS A 40 -0.59 -0.65 15.77
N PRO A 41 -1.27 -1.31 16.73
CA PRO A 41 -2.66 -1.03 17.09
C PRO A 41 -2.88 0.37 17.68
N GLU A 42 -1.82 1.06 18.07
CA GLU A 42 -1.85 2.44 18.52
C GLU A 42 -2.08 3.46 17.38
N PHE A 43 -1.92 3.05 16.12
CA PHE A 43 -2.26 3.85 14.96
C PHE A 43 -3.59 3.39 14.36
N GLN A 44 -4.32 4.31 13.73
CA GLN A 44 -5.67 4.04 13.24
C GLN A 44 -5.65 3.21 11.96
N THR A 45 -4.76 3.52 11.03
CA THR A 45 -4.68 2.90 9.71
C THR A 45 -3.32 2.25 9.53
N GLU A 46 -3.33 1.07 8.93
CA GLU A 46 -2.11 0.32 8.66
C GLU A 46 -2.33 -0.57 7.44
N TRP A 47 -1.32 -0.71 6.57
CA TRP A 47 -1.38 -1.62 5.44
C TRP A 47 -0.06 -2.28 5.12
N TRP A 48 -0.16 -3.44 4.51
CA TRP A 48 0.89 -4.24 3.91
C TRP A 48 0.52 -4.43 2.44
N TYR A 49 1.27 -3.80 1.55
CA TYR A 49 1.07 -3.80 0.11
C TYR A 49 2.21 -4.56 -0.55
N THR A 50 1.93 -5.62 -1.27
CA THR A 50 2.94 -6.38 -2.02
C THR A 50 2.55 -6.41 -3.49
N THR A 51 3.47 -6.03 -4.36
CA THR A 51 3.28 -6.10 -5.81
C THR A 51 4.51 -6.68 -6.48
N GLY A 52 4.36 -7.29 -7.65
CA GLY A 52 5.50 -7.89 -8.34
C GLY A 52 5.23 -8.23 -9.79
N ASN A 53 6.34 -8.35 -10.52
CA ASN A 53 6.39 -8.78 -11.90
C ASN A 53 6.99 -10.18 -11.96
N LEU A 54 6.27 -11.11 -12.58
CA LEU A 54 6.60 -12.52 -12.59
C LEU A 54 6.64 -13.04 -14.02
N ILE A 55 7.49 -14.03 -14.24
CA ILE A 55 7.63 -14.72 -15.52
C ILE A 55 7.62 -16.23 -15.32
N ALA A 56 6.86 -16.94 -16.14
CA ALA A 56 6.86 -18.39 -16.21
C ALA A 56 8.00 -18.92 -17.08
N ALA A 57 8.27 -20.22 -17.03
CA ALA A 57 9.36 -20.85 -17.77
C ALA A 57 9.24 -20.72 -19.30
N ASP A 58 8.03 -20.59 -19.82
CA ASP A 58 7.73 -20.39 -21.24
C ASP A 58 7.81 -18.91 -21.67
N GLY A 59 8.11 -18.00 -20.75
CA GLY A 59 8.22 -16.57 -21.00
C GLY A 59 6.92 -15.79 -20.74
N HIS A 60 5.82 -16.46 -20.37
CA HIS A 60 4.56 -15.81 -20.06
C HIS A 60 4.66 -14.89 -18.84
N GLN A 61 4.14 -13.66 -18.96
CA GLN A 61 4.30 -12.60 -17.97
C GLN A 61 3.04 -12.39 -17.14
N TYR A 62 3.25 -12.20 -15.83
CA TYR A 62 2.20 -11.91 -14.87
C TYR A 62 2.59 -10.71 -13.98
N GLY A 63 1.60 -9.92 -13.61
CA GLY A 63 1.70 -8.95 -12.52
C GLY A 63 0.78 -9.35 -11.39
N PHE A 64 1.15 -9.10 -10.14
CA PHE A 64 0.24 -9.30 -9.02
C PHE A 64 0.32 -8.14 -8.03
N GLU A 65 -0.75 -7.99 -7.28
CA GLU A 65 -0.84 -7.13 -6.10
C GLU A 65 -1.62 -7.87 -5.02
N LEU A 66 -1.13 -7.82 -3.79
CA LEU A 66 -1.86 -8.23 -2.60
C LEU A 66 -1.69 -7.19 -1.52
N THR A 67 -2.80 -6.67 -1.02
CA THR A 67 -2.80 -5.69 0.06
C THR A 67 -3.64 -6.20 1.22
N PHE A 68 -3.11 -6.07 2.43
CA PHE A 68 -3.87 -6.19 3.67
C PHE A 68 -3.96 -4.81 4.33
N PHE A 69 -5.17 -4.40 4.68
CA PHE A 69 -5.45 -3.18 5.44
C PHE A 69 -6.00 -3.54 6.81
N ARG A 70 -5.57 -2.81 7.82
CA ARG A 70 -6.21 -2.73 9.11
C ARG A 70 -6.70 -1.30 9.34
N GLN A 71 -7.98 -1.17 9.61
CA GLN A 71 -8.60 0.09 10.02
C GLN A 71 -9.09 -0.04 11.46
N GLY A 72 -8.47 0.69 12.37
CA GLY A 72 -8.91 0.80 13.74
C GLY A 72 -10.24 1.54 13.85
N MET A 73 -11.23 0.90 14.46
CA MET A 73 -12.59 1.43 14.60
C MET A 73 -12.85 1.98 16.00
N ASP A 74 -12.63 1.15 17.00
CA ASP A 74 -12.96 1.48 18.38
C ASP A 74 -11.90 0.92 19.31
N ARG A 75 -11.46 1.72 20.30
CA ARG A 75 -10.49 1.35 21.33
C ARG A 75 -11.10 1.46 22.73
N ASP A 76 -12.43 1.40 22.83
CA ASP A 76 -13.10 1.35 24.13
C ASP A 76 -12.67 0.10 24.89
N PRO A 77 -11.99 0.24 26.05
CA PRO A 77 -11.48 -0.90 26.80
C PRO A 77 -12.59 -1.77 27.44
N SER A 78 -13.84 -1.30 27.44
CA SER A 78 -14.99 -2.08 27.90
C SER A 78 -15.48 -3.09 26.85
N LYS A 79 -15.16 -2.88 25.57
CA LYS A 79 -15.49 -3.78 24.45
C LYS A 79 -14.47 -4.89 24.35
N LYS A 80 -14.77 -6.05 24.95
CA LYS A 80 -13.88 -7.22 25.02
C LYS A 80 -14.50 -8.50 24.48
N GLU A 81 -15.73 -8.42 24.00
CA GLU A 81 -16.39 -9.60 23.45
C GLU A 81 -15.75 -9.98 22.10
N PRO A 82 -15.69 -11.28 21.75
CA PRO A 82 -15.10 -11.74 20.50
C PRO A 82 -15.76 -11.13 19.24
N TRP A 83 -16.95 -10.59 19.39
CA TRP A 83 -17.72 -9.99 18.29
C TRP A 83 -17.65 -8.45 18.25
N ASP A 84 -16.99 -7.82 19.20
CA ASP A 84 -16.76 -6.38 19.19
C ASP A 84 -15.83 -6.01 18.03
N ILE A 85 -16.19 -4.95 17.31
CA ILE A 85 -15.42 -4.49 16.15
C ILE A 85 -14.39 -3.46 16.63
N GLN A 86 -13.22 -3.94 17.00
CA GLN A 86 -12.08 -3.07 17.30
C GLN A 86 -11.33 -2.66 16.05
N ASP A 87 -11.18 -3.60 15.11
CA ASP A 87 -10.53 -3.39 13.81
C ASP A 87 -11.37 -4.02 12.70
N LEU A 88 -11.35 -3.37 11.54
CA LEU A 88 -11.77 -3.94 10.27
C LEU A 88 -10.52 -4.29 9.46
N TYR A 89 -10.57 -5.42 8.80
CA TYR A 89 -9.53 -5.92 7.92
C TYR A 89 -10.06 -6.03 6.50
N VAL A 90 -9.43 -5.32 5.58
CA VAL A 90 -9.72 -5.42 4.14
C VAL A 90 -8.49 -6.04 3.47
N ALA A 91 -8.71 -6.94 2.53
CA ALA A 91 -7.66 -7.46 1.69
C ALA A 91 -8.08 -7.36 0.23
N ASN A 92 -7.21 -6.78 -0.59
CA ASN A 92 -7.37 -6.68 -2.03
C ASN A 92 -6.32 -7.54 -2.72
N LEU A 93 -6.73 -8.20 -3.78
CA LEU A 93 -5.88 -9.03 -4.60
C LEU A 93 -6.15 -8.74 -6.07
N ALA A 94 -5.09 -8.49 -6.82
CA ALA A 94 -5.13 -8.39 -8.27
C ALA A 94 -4.11 -9.35 -8.90
N LEU A 95 -4.47 -9.94 -10.02
CA LEU A 95 -3.58 -10.71 -10.89
C LEU A 95 -3.80 -10.27 -12.34
N SER A 96 -2.73 -9.80 -12.96
CA SER A 96 -2.68 -9.46 -14.37
C SER A 96 -1.98 -10.59 -15.13
N ASP A 97 -2.69 -11.25 -16.00
CA ASP A 97 -2.17 -12.16 -17.02
C ASP A 97 -1.88 -11.32 -18.26
N LEU A 98 -0.63 -10.83 -18.40
CA LEU A 98 -0.28 -9.84 -19.43
C LEU A 98 -0.37 -10.40 -20.84
N ASP A 99 0.15 -11.58 -21.09
CA ASP A 99 0.13 -12.22 -22.39
C ASP A 99 -1.25 -12.81 -22.73
N GLY A 100 -1.99 -13.25 -21.70
CA GLY A 100 -3.38 -13.70 -21.84
C GLY A 100 -4.41 -12.57 -21.92
N GLY A 101 -3.98 -11.32 -21.65
CA GLY A 101 -4.85 -10.14 -21.70
C GLY A 101 -6.00 -10.20 -20.69
N LYS A 102 -5.77 -10.76 -19.49
CA LYS A 102 -6.81 -10.94 -18.47
C LYS A 102 -6.40 -10.25 -17.17
N PHE A 103 -7.40 -9.68 -16.53
CA PHE A 103 -7.26 -9.10 -15.21
C PHE A 103 -8.25 -9.75 -14.23
N TYR A 104 -7.78 -10.08 -13.06
CA TYR A 104 -8.58 -10.66 -11.98
C TYR A 104 -8.43 -9.77 -10.75
N HIS A 105 -9.56 -9.38 -10.17
CA HIS A 105 -9.59 -8.61 -8.93
C HIS A 105 -10.53 -9.29 -7.93
N MET A 106 -10.13 -9.27 -6.66
CA MET A 106 -10.91 -9.81 -5.55
C MET A 106 -10.69 -8.97 -4.30
N GLU A 107 -11.73 -8.84 -3.49
CA GLU A 107 -11.72 -8.13 -2.22
C GLU A 107 -12.32 -8.99 -1.12
N ARG A 108 -11.78 -8.85 0.09
CA ARG A 108 -12.34 -9.42 1.31
C ARG A 108 -12.37 -8.39 2.42
N THR A 109 -13.50 -8.32 3.11
CA THR A 109 -13.66 -7.50 4.31
C THR A 109 -14.11 -8.37 5.46
N ASN A 110 -13.33 -8.39 6.54
CA ASN A 110 -13.61 -9.14 7.75
C ASN A 110 -13.27 -8.32 9.00
N ARG A 111 -13.77 -8.79 10.14
CA ARG A 111 -13.34 -8.40 11.49
C ARG A 111 -12.50 -9.50 12.12
N ALA A 112 -11.82 -9.19 13.22
CA ALA A 112 -10.91 -10.14 13.88
C ALA A 112 -11.57 -11.41 14.41
N GLY A 113 -12.75 -11.30 14.98
CA GLY A 113 -13.40 -12.43 15.68
C GLY A 113 -14.30 -13.28 14.81
N PRO A 114 -14.42 -14.55 15.08
CA PRO A 114 -13.51 -15.47 15.77
C PRO A 114 -12.46 -16.06 14.81
N GLY A 115 -11.36 -15.37 14.61
CA GLY A 115 -10.25 -15.81 13.77
C GLY A 115 -10.45 -15.60 12.27
N LEU A 116 -11.40 -14.72 11.86
CA LEU A 116 -11.69 -14.46 10.45
C LEU A 116 -10.58 -13.67 9.77
N ALA A 117 -10.00 -12.71 10.46
CA ALA A 117 -8.87 -11.92 10.01
C ALA A 117 -8.02 -11.49 11.21
N GLY A 118 -6.78 -11.08 10.96
CA GLY A 118 -5.93 -10.58 12.03
C GLY A 118 -4.46 -10.49 11.69
N ILE A 119 -3.71 -10.10 12.71
CA ILE A 119 -2.25 -10.01 12.70
C ILE A 119 -1.77 -10.66 13.99
N ASP A 120 -0.89 -11.63 13.90
CA ASP A 120 -0.34 -12.38 15.03
C ASP A 120 1.18 -12.41 14.95
N GLU A 121 1.84 -11.61 15.78
CA GLU A 121 3.29 -11.54 15.88
C GLU A 121 3.92 -12.86 16.34
N LYS A 122 3.27 -13.60 17.25
CA LYS A 122 3.79 -14.88 17.75
C LYS A 122 3.77 -15.95 16.67
N GLN A 123 2.70 -15.99 15.89
CA GLN A 123 2.59 -16.88 14.74
C GLN A 123 3.22 -16.30 13.47
N LYS A 124 3.72 -15.06 13.53
CA LYS A 124 4.38 -14.33 12.44
C LYS A 124 3.53 -14.29 11.17
N ARG A 125 2.26 -13.93 11.30
CA ARG A 125 1.33 -13.91 10.18
C ARG A 125 0.35 -12.74 10.18
N ILE A 126 -0.09 -12.38 8.97
CA ILE A 126 -1.23 -11.51 8.68
C ILE A 126 -2.17 -12.32 7.81
N TRP A 127 -3.47 -12.30 8.10
CA TRP A 127 -4.44 -13.08 7.31
C TRP A 127 -5.80 -12.39 7.21
N ASN A 128 -6.53 -12.76 6.15
CA ASN A 128 -7.93 -12.43 5.96
C ASN A 128 -8.62 -13.62 5.27
N GLY A 129 -9.40 -14.40 6.03
CA GLY A 129 -9.89 -15.69 5.60
C GLY A 129 -8.75 -16.69 5.36
N ASN A 130 -8.66 -17.20 4.13
CA ASN A 130 -7.58 -18.09 3.69
C ASN A 130 -6.50 -17.38 2.84
N TRP A 131 -6.43 -16.06 2.89
CA TRP A 131 -5.31 -15.29 2.36
C TRP A 131 -4.37 -14.94 3.50
N GLU A 132 -3.08 -15.17 3.30
CA GLU A 132 -2.10 -15.03 4.37
C GLU A 132 -0.74 -14.56 3.84
N ILE A 133 -0.07 -13.68 4.62
CA ILE A 133 1.37 -13.48 4.57
C ILE A 133 1.94 -14.04 5.88
N ARG A 134 3.02 -14.80 5.78
CA ARG A 134 3.72 -15.38 6.92
C ARG A 134 5.22 -15.19 6.81
N TRP A 135 5.87 -14.83 7.89
CA TRP A 135 7.32 -14.68 7.95
C TRP A 135 7.99 -15.90 8.58
N ASN A 136 9.10 -16.34 7.97
CA ASN A 136 10.02 -17.33 8.52
C ASN A 136 11.45 -16.79 8.41
N GLY A 137 11.91 -16.12 9.49
CA GLY A 137 13.11 -15.29 9.43
C GLY A 137 12.89 -14.09 8.52
N GLU A 138 13.74 -13.91 7.54
CA GLU A 138 13.68 -12.83 6.52
C GLU A 138 12.89 -13.23 5.26
N VAL A 139 12.34 -14.43 5.25
CA VAL A 139 11.57 -14.95 4.11
C VAL A 139 10.09 -14.82 4.39
N GLU A 140 9.39 -14.22 3.47
CA GLU A 140 7.92 -14.15 3.46
C GLU A 140 7.35 -15.26 2.59
N THR A 141 6.23 -15.81 3.03
CA THR A 141 5.37 -16.66 2.20
C THR A 141 4.02 -16.00 2.06
N LEU A 142 3.57 -15.86 0.81
CA LEU A 142 2.29 -15.31 0.46
C LEU A 142 1.42 -16.43 -0.10
N THR A 143 0.27 -16.66 0.52
CA THR A 143 -0.66 -17.70 0.11
C THR A 143 -2.06 -17.12 -0.07
N VAL A 144 -2.62 -17.35 -1.24
CA VAL A 144 -3.98 -16.98 -1.59
C VAL A 144 -4.67 -18.17 -2.23
N ALA A 145 -5.89 -18.44 -1.82
CA ALA A 145 -6.75 -19.40 -2.51
C ALA A 145 -8.13 -18.79 -2.77
N ASP A 146 -8.54 -18.85 -4.01
CA ASP A 146 -9.86 -18.43 -4.49
C ASP A 146 -10.38 -19.44 -5.52
N GLU A 147 -11.64 -19.34 -5.91
CA GLU A 147 -12.26 -20.23 -6.90
C GLU A 147 -11.66 -20.07 -8.30
N ARG A 148 -11.21 -18.89 -8.64
CA ARG A 148 -10.71 -18.54 -9.98
C ARG A 148 -9.22 -18.82 -10.15
N PHE A 149 -8.43 -18.57 -9.10
CA PHE A 149 -6.99 -18.80 -9.09
C PHE A 149 -6.43 -18.91 -7.67
N SER A 150 -5.21 -19.39 -7.56
CA SER A 150 -4.46 -19.41 -6.31
C SER A 150 -3.05 -18.89 -6.51
N LEU A 151 -2.48 -18.29 -5.47
CA LEU A 151 -1.08 -17.86 -5.43
C LEU A 151 -0.38 -18.53 -4.26
N SER A 152 0.83 -19.00 -4.49
CA SER A 152 1.71 -19.50 -3.43
C SER A 152 3.13 -19.06 -3.75
N PHE A 153 3.59 -17.99 -3.09
CA PHE A 153 4.88 -17.37 -3.34
C PHE A 153 5.76 -17.40 -2.11
N THR A 154 7.06 -17.49 -2.35
CA THR A 154 8.13 -17.25 -1.39
C THR A 154 8.90 -16.02 -1.84
N LEU A 155 9.04 -15.04 -0.94
CA LEU A 155 9.70 -13.76 -1.19
C LEU A 155 10.89 -13.63 -0.24
N GLY A 156 12.06 -13.38 -0.78
CA GLY A 156 13.30 -13.17 -0.01
C GLY A 156 13.86 -11.78 -0.29
N SER A 157 14.11 -11.00 0.77
CA SER A 157 14.69 -9.67 0.60
C SER A 157 16.16 -9.75 0.23
N GLU A 158 16.57 -8.98 -0.77
CA GLU A 158 17.98 -8.84 -1.17
C GLU A 158 18.66 -7.65 -0.50
N LYS A 159 17.87 -6.74 0.08
CA LYS A 159 18.33 -5.51 0.70
C LYS A 159 17.69 -5.30 2.07
N PRO A 160 18.33 -4.52 2.94
CA PRO A 160 17.70 -4.13 4.20
C PRO A 160 16.42 -3.32 3.95
N PRO A 161 15.50 -3.28 4.94
CA PRO A 161 14.30 -2.45 4.83
C PRO A 161 14.67 -0.97 4.72
N VAL A 162 13.96 -0.26 3.86
CA VAL A 162 14.11 1.18 3.62
C VAL A 162 13.07 1.94 4.44
N ILE A 163 13.53 2.88 5.24
CA ILE A 163 12.66 3.78 6.00
C ILE A 163 12.52 5.08 5.21
N HIS A 164 11.30 5.39 4.80
CA HIS A 164 11.01 6.57 4.00
C HIS A 164 10.85 7.85 4.81
N GLY A 165 11.12 8.98 4.14
CA GLY A 165 11.00 10.32 4.69
C GLY A 165 12.22 10.74 5.51
N GLU A 166 12.00 11.64 6.46
CA GLU A 166 13.04 12.19 7.32
C GLU A 166 12.76 11.90 8.79
N ASN A 167 13.80 11.59 9.55
CA ASN A 167 13.68 11.28 10.99
C ASN A 167 12.66 10.16 11.32
N GLY A 168 12.50 9.19 10.42
CA GLY A 168 11.62 8.03 10.61
C GLY A 168 10.14 8.29 10.31
N VAL A 169 9.81 9.40 9.62
CA VAL A 169 8.44 9.69 9.17
C VAL A 169 8.42 10.23 7.74
N SER A 170 7.41 9.83 7.00
CA SER A 170 7.07 10.36 5.69
C SER A 170 5.96 11.40 5.85
N GLN A 171 6.34 12.68 5.80
CA GLN A 171 5.40 13.79 5.97
C GLN A 171 4.51 13.93 4.74
N LYS A 172 3.20 14.06 4.92
CA LYS A 172 2.20 14.13 3.85
C LYS A 172 1.49 15.49 3.76
N ALA A 173 1.47 16.26 4.86
CA ALA A 173 0.90 17.61 4.88
C ALA A 173 1.52 18.45 6.00
N ALA A 174 1.19 19.74 6.05
CA ALA A 174 1.69 20.65 7.08
C ALA A 174 1.15 20.29 8.47
N GLY A 175 1.96 20.50 9.48
CA GLY A 175 1.61 20.25 10.87
C GLY A 175 2.02 18.87 11.38
N PRO A 176 2.15 18.73 12.72
CA PRO A 176 2.57 17.48 13.34
C PRO A 176 1.50 16.38 13.14
N GLY A 177 1.96 15.16 12.89
CA GLY A 177 1.10 13.99 12.79
C GLY A 177 0.39 13.80 11.44
N HIS A 178 0.53 14.73 10.48
CA HIS A 178 0.15 14.50 9.09
C HIS A 178 1.26 13.76 8.35
N ALA A 179 1.56 12.56 8.82
CA ALA A 179 2.67 11.75 8.38
C ALA A 179 2.34 10.27 8.57
N SER A 180 3.15 9.42 7.99
CA SER A 180 3.14 7.98 8.22
C SER A 180 4.51 7.48 8.62
N HIS A 181 4.55 6.38 9.35
CA HIS A 181 5.70 5.51 9.43
C HIS A 181 5.65 4.61 8.21
N TYR A 182 6.65 4.67 7.34
CA TYR A 182 6.62 4.05 6.04
C TYR A 182 7.91 3.27 5.80
N ILE A 183 7.76 1.98 5.58
CA ILE A 183 8.83 0.99 5.37
C ILE A 183 8.62 0.34 4.01
N SER A 184 9.70 0.13 3.24
CA SER A 184 9.66 -0.70 2.04
C SER A 184 10.73 -1.77 2.05
N PHE A 185 10.39 -2.93 1.52
CA PHE A 185 11.32 -3.95 1.03
C PHE A 185 11.35 -3.83 -0.49
N THR A 186 12.36 -3.14 -0.99
CA THR A 186 12.37 -2.59 -2.35
C THR A 186 12.71 -3.61 -3.43
N ARG A 187 13.30 -4.76 -3.05
CA ARG A 187 13.65 -5.84 -3.98
C ARG A 187 13.52 -7.18 -3.28
N LEU A 188 12.43 -7.88 -3.57
CA LEU A 188 12.13 -9.20 -3.05
C LEU A 188 12.24 -10.23 -4.19
N GLN A 189 13.20 -11.15 -4.12
CA GLN A 189 13.23 -12.29 -5.03
C GLN A 189 12.02 -13.17 -4.79
N THR A 190 11.20 -13.31 -5.82
CA THR A 190 9.93 -14.01 -5.75
C THR A 190 9.93 -15.25 -6.61
N ARG A 191 9.48 -16.36 -6.05
CA ARG A 191 9.27 -17.62 -6.77
C ARG A 191 8.10 -18.38 -6.16
N GLY A 192 7.44 -19.18 -6.99
CA GLY A 192 6.31 -19.97 -6.53
C GLY A 192 5.38 -20.36 -7.67
N THR A 193 4.10 -20.45 -7.38
CA THR A 193 3.11 -20.94 -8.33
C THR A 193 1.87 -20.05 -8.39
N ILE A 194 1.34 -19.91 -9.61
CA ILE A 194 0.01 -19.40 -9.89
C ILE A 194 -0.83 -20.60 -10.34
N GLY A 195 -1.87 -20.94 -9.57
CA GLY A 195 -2.83 -21.97 -9.96
C GLY A 195 -3.97 -21.35 -10.73
N MET A 196 -4.10 -21.64 -12.01
CA MET A 196 -5.19 -21.19 -12.87
C MET A 196 -5.93 -22.39 -13.46
N ALA A 197 -7.26 -22.41 -13.36
CA ALA A 197 -8.10 -23.50 -13.86
C ALA A 197 -7.62 -24.90 -13.39
N GLY A 198 -7.13 -24.97 -12.14
CA GLY A 198 -6.64 -26.21 -11.55
C GLY A 198 -5.24 -26.65 -12.01
N LYS A 199 -4.52 -25.85 -12.80
CA LYS A 199 -3.16 -26.15 -13.25
C LYS A 199 -2.17 -25.17 -12.61
N PRO A 200 -1.16 -25.63 -11.87
CA PRO A 200 -0.11 -24.77 -11.35
C PRO A 200 0.84 -24.33 -12.47
N VAL A 201 1.17 -23.05 -12.50
CA VAL A 201 2.22 -22.47 -13.34
C VAL A 201 3.34 -21.99 -12.43
N GLU A 202 4.54 -22.53 -12.59
CA GLU A 202 5.70 -22.06 -11.84
C GLU A 202 6.15 -20.70 -12.38
N VAL A 203 6.39 -19.77 -11.47
CA VAL A 203 6.80 -18.41 -11.79
C VAL A 203 7.96 -17.94 -10.92
N ARG A 204 8.72 -16.99 -11.45
CA ARG A 204 9.79 -16.27 -10.74
C ARG A 204 9.80 -14.82 -11.14
N GLY A 205 10.35 -13.96 -10.31
CA GLY A 205 10.50 -12.54 -10.62
C GLY A 205 10.91 -11.74 -9.41
N THR A 206 10.59 -10.46 -9.44
CA THR A 206 10.88 -9.54 -8.34
C THR A 206 9.60 -8.87 -7.86
N SER A 207 9.57 -8.63 -6.57
CA SER A 207 8.45 -7.94 -5.92
C SER A 207 8.94 -6.77 -5.08
N TRP A 208 8.00 -5.93 -4.73
CA TRP A 208 8.13 -4.80 -3.82
C TRP A 208 7.09 -4.96 -2.71
N MET A 209 7.44 -4.62 -1.47
CA MET A 209 6.51 -4.62 -0.36
C MET A 209 6.59 -3.31 0.40
N ASP A 210 5.45 -2.68 0.65
CA ASP A 210 5.28 -1.50 1.50
C ASP A 210 4.52 -1.87 2.77
N HIS A 211 5.00 -1.36 3.89
CA HIS A 211 4.28 -1.38 5.16
C HIS A 211 4.19 0.05 5.70
N GLU A 212 2.98 0.52 5.92
CA GLU A 212 2.76 1.90 6.35
C GLU A 212 1.70 1.95 7.46
N PHE A 213 1.99 2.71 8.53
CA PHE A 213 1.05 2.87 9.65
C PHE A 213 0.99 4.34 10.13
N PHE A 214 -0.24 4.82 10.35
CA PHE A 214 -0.51 6.22 10.69
C PHE A 214 -1.95 6.42 11.21
N THR A 215 -2.24 7.64 11.66
CA THR A 215 -3.60 8.06 12.05
C THR A 215 -4.12 9.15 11.13
N HIS A 216 -3.28 10.12 10.78
CA HIS A 216 -3.60 11.20 9.85
C HIS A 216 -2.49 11.28 8.81
N SER A 217 -2.83 11.18 7.53
CA SER A 217 -1.84 11.30 6.46
C SER A 217 -2.13 12.50 5.56
N MET A 218 -3.27 12.53 4.90
CA MET A 218 -3.61 13.56 3.92
C MET A 218 -4.01 14.89 4.57
N GLY A 219 -3.66 15.98 3.89
CA GLY A 219 -4.04 17.34 4.27
C GLY A 219 -5.25 17.85 3.51
N GLU A 220 -5.74 19.02 3.95
CA GLU A 220 -6.82 19.71 3.27
C GLU A 220 -6.44 20.08 1.84
N GLY A 221 -7.35 19.85 0.90
CA GLY A 221 -7.13 20.16 -0.52
C GLY A 221 -6.41 19.08 -1.32
N GLN A 222 -5.83 18.08 -0.69
CA GLN A 222 -5.31 16.89 -1.35
C GLN A 222 -6.46 15.95 -1.75
N VAL A 223 -6.39 15.37 -2.96
CA VAL A 223 -7.49 14.56 -3.54
C VAL A 223 -7.05 13.15 -3.92
N GLY A 224 -5.79 12.80 -3.69
CA GLY A 224 -5.20 11.50 -4.00
C GLY A 224 -3.73 11.63 -4.30
N TRP A 225 -3.14 10.54 -4.77
CA TRP A 225 -1.72 10.47 -5.11
C TRP A 225 -1.49 9.60 -6.35
N ASP A 226 -0.34 9.82 -6.96
CA ASP A 226 0.27 8.91 -7.90
C ASP A 226 1.50 8.32 -7.21
N TRP A 227 1.63 6.99 -7.22
CA TRP A 227 2.72 6.28 -6.59
C TRP A 227 3.40 5.36 -7.60
N LEU A 228 4.71 5.33 -7.57
CA LEU A 228 5.52 4.47 -8.42
C LEU A 228 6.65 3.84 -7.61
N SER A 229 6.84 2.53 -7.81
CA SER A 229 8.03 1.80 -7.43
C SER A 229 8.75 1.32 -8.68
N VAL A 230 10.03 1.58 -8.77
CA VAL A 230 10.85 1.25 -9.94
C VAL A 230 12.07 0.47 -9.47
N GLN A 231 12.30 -0.69 -10.04
CA GLN A 231 13.50 -1.50 -9.86
C GLN A 231 14.31 -1.44 -11.14
N LEU A 232 15.53 -0.89 -11.08
CA LEU A 232 16.39 -0.74 -12.22
C LEU A 232 17.33 -1.95 -12.38
N GLU A 233 17.89 -2.15 -13.58
CA GLU A 233 18.76 -3.28 -13.90
C GLU A 233 20.14 -3.22 -13.21
N ASP A 234 20.54 -2.05 -12.73
CA ASP A 234 21.78 -1.82 -11.99
C ASP A 234 21.64 -2.05 -10.48
N ASP A 235 20.57 -2.74 -10.07
CA ASP A 235 20.21 -3.01 -8.67
C ASP A 235 19.96 -1.76 -7.85
N THR A 236 19.54 -0.67 -8.48
CA THR A 236 19.03 0.51 -7.78
C THR A 236 17.50 0.58 -7.84
N GLU A 237 16.88 1.25 -6.87
CA GLU A 237 15.44 1.42 -6.84
C GLU A 237 15.05 2.87 -6.62
N LEU A 238 13.85 3.19 -7.07
CA LEU A 238 13.25 4.49 -6.91
C LEU A 238 11.78 4.35 -6.49
N MET A 239 11.41 4.94 -5.38
CA MET A 239 10.03 5.14 -5.00
C MET A 239 9.71 6.63 -5.13
N LEU A 240 8.63 6.97 -5.81
CA LEU A 240 8.11 8.34 -5.88
C LEU A 240 6.62 8.33 -5.57
N TYR A 241 6.16 9.31 -4.82
CA TYR A 241 4.75 9.64 -4.78
C TYR A 241 4.52 11.14 -4.98
N GLN A 242 3.48 11.46 -5.74
CA GLN A 242 3.02 12.82 -5.98
C GLN A 242 1.62 12.98 -5.44
N LEU A 243 1.47 13.79 -4.40
CA LEU A 243 0.17 14.15 -3.84
C LEU A 243 -0.51 15.16 -4.75
N ARG A 244 -1.73 14.88 -5.16
CA ARG A 244 -2.49 15.72 -6.09
C ARG A 244 -3.40 16.66 -5.34
N ARG A 245 -3.40 17.94 -5.72
CA ARG A 245 -4.33 18.95 -5.23
C ARG A 245 -5.56 19.07 -6.12
N LYS A 246 -6.64 19.65 -5.59
CA LYS A 246 -7.89 19.88 -6.32
C LYS A 246 -7.72 20.74 -7.57
N ASP A 247 -6.75 21.65 -7.59
CA ASP A 247 -6.41 22.51 -8.72
C ASP A 247 -5.53 21.83 -9.79
N GLY A 248 -5.22 20.54 -9.60
CA GLY A 248 -4.36 19.74 -10.47
C GLY A 248 -2.87 19.92 -10.23
N SER A 249 -2.45 20.77 -9.30
CA SER A 249 -1.04 20.94 -8.94
C SER A 249 -0.53 19.80 -8.07
N ALA A 250 0.79 19.57 -8.09
CA ALA A 250 1.47 18.70 -7.15
C ALA A 250 1.60 19.40 -5.79
N ASP A 251 1.32 18.66 -4.71
CA ASP A 251 1.48 19.15 -3.36
C ASP A 251 2.98 19.16 -2.97
N PRO A 252 3.49 20.19 -2.26
CA PRO A 252 4.89 20.30 -1.84
C PRO A 252 5.34 19.18 -0.88
N PHE A 253 4.42 18.41 -0.28
CA PHE A 253 4.73 17.23 0.50
C PHE A 253 4.82 15.95 -0.34
N SER A 254 4.78 16.05 -1.68
CA SER A 254 5.18 14.96 -2.56
C SER A 254 6.64 14.60 -2.29
N SER A 255 6.97 13.32 -2.34
CA SER A 255 8.28 12.85 -1.87
C SER A 255 8.68 11.56 -2.57
N GLY A 256 9.91 11.15 -2.37
CA GLY A 256 10.43 9.89 -2.86
C GLY A 256 11.67 9.44 -2.11
N THR A 257 12.18 8.30 -2.54
CA THR A 257 13.43 7.71 -2.03
C THR A 257 14.14 7.01 -3.16
N TYR A 258 15.40 7.32 -3.35
CA TYR A 258 16.32 6.55 -4.17
C TYR A 258 17.09 5.59 -3.28
N VAL A 259 17.29 4.35 -3.75
CA VAL A 259 18.04 3.31 -3.05
C VAL A 259 19.17 2.82 -3.95
N ASP A 260 20.39 2.87 -3.46
CA ASP A 260 21.55 2.39 -4.22
C ASP A 260 21.65 0.84 -4.21
N ALA A 261 22.58 0.29 -4.98
CA ALA A 261 22.79 -1.15 -5.09
C ALA A 261 23.19 -1.80 -3.74
N GLN A 262 23.70 -1.04 -2.79
CA GLN A 262 24.07 -1.50 -1.46
C GLN A 262 22.91 -1.37 -0.44
N GLY A 263 21.77 -0.78 -0.84
CA GLY A 263 20.61 -0.56 0.03
C GLY A 263 20.67 0.75 0.82
N ASN A 264 21.61 1.66 0.54
CA ASN A 264 21.61 2.97 1.15
C ASN A 264 20.53 3.85 0.50
N SER A 265 19.76 4.55 1.32
CA SER A 265 18.64 5.35 0.84
C SER A 265 18.94 6.85 0.87
N VAL A 266 18.43 7.57 -0.12
CA VAL A 266 18.48 9.03 -0.24
C VAL A 266 17.05 9.55 -0.34
N HIS A 267 16.64 10.37 0.62
CA HIS A 267 15.35 11.03 0.60
C HIS A 267 15.29 12.09 -0.52
N LEU A 268 14.15 12.13 -1.22
CA LEU A 268 13.84 13.07 -2.29
C LEU A 268 12.62 13.91 -1.89
N THR A 269 12.80 15.22 -1.86
CA THR A 269 11.69 16.17 -1.67
C THR A 269 11.00 16.45 -3.00
N ALA A 270 9.86 17.12 -2.99
CA ALA A 270 9.14 17.54 -4.19
C ALA A 270 9.99 18.42 -5.14
N ALA A 271 11.02 19.12 -4.62
CA ALA A 271 11.93 19.93 -5.40
C ALA A 271 13.03 19.12 -6.11
N ASP A 272 13.28 17.88 -5.68
CA ASP A 272 14.38 17.06 -6.19
C ASP A 272 13.98 16.25 -7.43
N PHE A 273 12.68 16.12 -7.72
CA PHE A 273 12.21 15.33 -8.86
C PHE A 273 11.07 16.02 -9.62
N ARG A 274 10.85 15.56 -10.81
CA ARG A 274 9.70 15.89 -11.65
C ARG A 274 9.06 14.60 -12.12
N LEU A 275 7.79 14.42 -11.80
CA LEU A 275 6.95 13.31 -12.24
C LEU A 275 5.80 13.87 -13.08
N VAL A 276 5.72 13.46 -14.35
CA VAL A 276 4.72 13.98 -15.29
C VAL A 276 4.14 12.85 -16.11
N SER A 277 2.81 12.79 -16.17
CA SER A 277 2.11 11.97 -17.15
C SER A 277 2.35 12.52 -18.56
N THR A 278 2.70 11.65 -19.50
CA THR A 278 3.04 12.04 -20.90
C THR A 278 1.84 12.11 -21.83
N GLY A 279 0.61 12.04 -21.28
CA GLY A 279 -0.64 12.32 -22.01
C GLY A 279 -1.40 11.10 -22.52
N GLU A 280 -0.79 9.92 -22.59
CA GLU A 280 -1.52 8.69 -22.90
C GLU A 280 -2.37 8.26 -21.71
N THR A 281 -3.61 7.89 -21.96
CA THR A 281 -4.56 7.44 -20.92
C THR A 281 -5.29 6.18 -21.35
N TRP A 282 -5.46 5.28 -20.40
CA TRP A 282 -6.42 4.19 -20.48
C TRP A 282 -7.74 4.62 -19.84
N THR A 283 -8.87 4.26 -20.46
CA THR A 283 -10.20 4.56 -19.90
C THR A 283 -10.86 3.27 -19.42
N SER A 284 -11.26 3.23 -18.18
CA SER A 284 -12.00 2.12 -17.60
C SER A 284 -13.31 1.89 -18.35
N GLY A 285 -13.53 0.67 -18.81
CA GLY A 285 -14.78 0.27 -19.44
C GLY A 285 -15.97 0.22 -18.48
N VAL A 286 -15.71 0.06 -17.19
CA VAL A 286 -16.72 -0.08 -16.13
C VAL A 286 -17.09 1.27 -15.55
N THR A 287 -16.10 2.09 -15.16
CA THR A 287 -16.33 3.34 -14.44
C THR A 287 -16.24 4.59 -15.31
N GLY A 288 -15.65 4.49 -16.50
CA GLY A 288 -15.34 5.63 -17.37
C GLY A 288 -14.17 6.49 -16.85
N ALA A 289 -13.52 6.11 -15.75
CA ALA A 289 -12.37 6.82 -15.21
C ALA A 289 -11.18 6.71 -16.15
N LYS A 290 -10.36 7.78 -16.21
CA LYS A 290 -9.17 7.84 -17.06
C LYS A 290 -7.93 7.76 -16.19
N TYR A 291 -7.04 6.84 -16.56
CA TYR A 291 -5.77 6.60 -15.87
C TYR A 291 -4.61 6.89 -16.81
N PRO A 292 -3.60 7.67 -16.40
CA PRO A 292 -2.38 7.80 -17.16
C PRO A 292 -1.68 6.44 -17.29
N VAL A 293 -1.15 6.15 -18.47
CA VAL A 293 -0.42 4.90 -18.75
C VAL A 293 1.04 5.13 -19.13
N SER A 294 1.45 6.37 -19.24
CA SER A 294 2.84 6.73 -19.52
C SER A 294 3.30 7.93 -18.69
N TRP A 295 4.57 7.87 -18.27
CA TRP A 295 5.14 8.81 -17.32
C TRP A 295 6.58 9.16 -17.68
N SER A 296 6.98 10.41 -17.41
CA SER A 296 8.37 10.86 -17.40
C SER A 296 8.78 11.19 -15.97
N MET A 297 9.93 10.68 -15.55
CA MET A 297 10.53 10.93 -14.26
C MET A 297 11.92 11.54 -14.45
N GLU A 298 12.20 12.67 -13.81
CA GLU A 298 13.50 13.30 -13.82
C GLU A 298 13.96 13.57 -12.40
N ILE A 299 15.15 13.12 -12.04
CA ILE A 299 15.81 13.38 -10.75
C ILE A 299 17.18 14.00 -11.03
N PRO A 300 17.26 15.33 -11.20
CA PRO A 300 18.47 16.00 -11.68
C PRO A 300 19.70 15.78 -10.80
N LYS A 301 19.55 15.74 -9.49
CA LYS A 301 20.67 15.52 -8.56
C LYS A 301 21.31 14.14 -8.66
N LEU A 302 20.59 13.16 -9.24
CA LEU A 302 21.10 11.81 -9.51
C LEU A 302 21.45 11.61 -10.98
N GLY A 303 21.21 12.59 -11.84
CA GLY A 303 21.37 12.46 -13.29
C GLY A 303 20.39 11.47 -13.91
N LEU A 304 19.32 11.09 -13.22
CA LEU A 304 18.34 10.12 -13.68
C LEU A 304 17.26 10.78 -14.53
N LYS A 305 16.99 10.17 -15.67
CA LYS A 305 15.89 10.52 -16.56
C LYS A 305 15.27 9.22 -17.08
N LEU A 306 14.04 8.95 -16.66
CA LEU A 306 13.34 7.69 -16.92
C LEU A 306 12.02 7.96 -17.65
N ALA A 307 11.62 7.06 -18.51
CA ALA A 307 10.28 6.98 -19.07
C ALA A 307 9.67 5.63 -18.66
N ALA A 308 8.46 5.68 -18.16
CA ALA A 308 7.68 4.47 -17.83
C ALA A 308 6.44 4.42 -18.71
N THR A 309 6.16 3.25 -19.25
CA THR A 309 4.92 2.96 -19.94
C THR A 309 4.35 1.68 -19.38
N THR A 310 3.09 1.70 -18.98
CA THR A 310 2.39 0.50 -18.56
C THR A 310 1.86 -0.22 -19.79
N ASN A 311 1.95 -1.55 -19.79
CA ASN A 311 1.11 -2.34 -20.68
C ASN A 311 -0.30 -2.31 -20.10
N PRO A 312 -1.26 -1.58 -20.71
CA PRO A 312 -2.58 -1.50 -20.12
C PRO A 312 -3.16 -2.91 -20.00
N PRO A 313 -3.82 -3.22 -18.89
CA PRO A 313 -4.67 -4.40 -18.83
C PRO A 313 -5.71 -4.25 -19.93
N THR A 314 -5.60 -5.06 -20.94
CA THR A 314 -6.29 -4.82 -22.21
C THR A 314 -7.79 -5.04 -22.11
N THR A 315 -8.35 -5.54 -21.00
CA THR A 315 -9.70 -6.08 -21.19
C THR A 315 -10.68 -6.04 -20.04
N SER A 316 -10.36 -5.87 -18.80
CA SER A 316 -11.46 -5.87 -17.81
C SER A 316 -11.02 -5.50 -16.41
N GLU A 317 -11.71 -4.56 -15.87
CA GLU A 317 -11.93 -4.47 -14.43
C GLU A 317 -13.03 -5.46 -14.04
#